data_0dbf542d6ec6877aa38f59c23849c28f
#
_entry.id   0dbf542d6ec6877aa38f59c23849c28f
#
_cell.length_a   1.000
_cell.length_b   1.000
_cell.length_c   1.000
_cell.angle_alpha   90.00
_cell.angle_beta   90.00
_cell.angle_gamma   90.00
#
_symmetry.space_group_name_H-M   'P 1'
#
loop_
_entity.id
_entity.type
_entity.pdbx_description
1 polymer ?
#
loop_
_entity_poly.entity_id
_entity_poly.type
_entity_poly.pdbx_seq_one_letter_code
_entity_poly.pdbx_strand_id
1 'polypeptide(L)'
;CHAARICSFEHGTHLFSSTRQFFPNIAQTEYCSLTDAYICGEVHDEKAFAMGGVAGHAGLFSTADDLCLYAKSWLHADPPLLAKHWRDQAVRNHTAHANGSRGYGWELNQTGTLLSCGQHFHSTSYGHTGFTGTSIWLDPVRELAVIFLTNAVHLGRNHQLRQLRPILHDAVTTALQTV
;
A
#
# COMPACT_ATOMS: atom_id res chain seq x y z
N CYS A 1 15.67 -5.43 -5.36
CA CYS A 1 14.93 -5.86 -4.17
C CYS A 1 13.76 -6.69 -4.64
N HIS A 2 13.72 -7.97 -4.26
CA HIS A 2 12.64 -8.88 -4.62
C HIS A 2 11.64 -8.86 -3.48
N ALA A 3 10.40 -8.62 -3.82
CA ALA A 3 9.30 -8.48 -2.89
C ALA A 3 8.75 -9.84 -2.43
N ALA A 4 8.13 -9.87 -1.27
CA ALA A 4 7.58 -11.06 -0.65
C ALA A 4 6.29 -11.55 -1.32
N ARG A 5 6.03 -12.84 -1.26
CA ARG A 5 4.75 -13.44 -1.65
C ARG A 5 3.67 -13.11 -0.62
N ILE A 6 2.41 -13.03 -1.05
CA ILE A 6 1.28 -13.08 -0.13
C ILE A 6 1.36 -14.42 0.58
N CYS A 7 1.63 -14.40 1.88
CA CYS A 7 1.60 -15.62 2.67
C CYS A 7 0.15 -16.09 2.78
N SER A 8 -0.15 -17.28 2.25
CA SER A 8 -1.37 -18.01 2.58
C SER A 8 -1.36 -18.28 4.09
N PHE A 9 -2.47 -17.94 4.74
CA PHE A 9 -2.63 -18.18 6.18
C PHE A 9 -2.70 -19.69 6.46
N GLU A 10 -1.59 -20.29 6.86
CA GLU A 10 -1.64 -21.48 7.66
C GLU A 10 -1.69 -21.07 9.14
N HIS A 11 -2.68 -21.55 9.86
CA HIS A 11 -2.83 -21.34 11.30
C HIS A 11 -1.62 -21.94 12.04
N GLY A 12 -0.62 -21.12 12.30
CA GLY A 12 0.54 -21.47 13.10
C GLY A 12 0.62 -20.58 14.32
N THR A 13 0.53 -21.16 15.50
CA THR A 13 0.88 -20.53 16.77
C THR A 13 2.33 -20.08 16.72
N HIS A 14 2.57 -18.78 16.55
CA HIS A 14 3.91 -18.21 16.64
C HIS A 14 4.36 -18.20 18.11
N LEU A 15 5.09 -19.26 18.49
CA LEU A 15 5.98 -19.22 19.62
C LEU A 15 7.11 -18.24 19.29
N PHE A 16 7.33 -17.25 20.15
CA PHE A 16 8.46 -16.34 20.09
C PHE A 16 9.76 -17.14 20.13
N SER A 17 10.33 -17.43 18.97
CA SER A 17 11.70 -17.95 18.86
C SER A 17 12.64 -16.75 18.87
N SER A 18 13.56 -16.71 19.81
CA SER A 18 14.62 -15.70 19.92
C SER A 18 15.67 -15.76 18.79
N THR A 19 15.53 -16.70 17.86
CA THR A 19 16.35 -16.78 16.66
C THR A 19 15.69 -16.03 15.53
N ARG A 20 16.20 -14.82 15.22
CA ARG A 20 15.77 -14.05 14.05
C ARG A 20 16.06 -14.83 12.79
N GLN A 21 15.01 -15.24 12.13
CA GLN A 21 15.09 -15.88 10.83
C GLN A 21 15.36 -14.81 9.77
N PHE A 22 16.46 -14.93 9.06
CA PHE A 22 16.76 -14.06 7.92
C PHE A 22 15.90 -14.46 6.73
N PHE A 23 15.11 -13.53 6.22
CA PHE A 23 14.28 -13.71 5.03
C PHE A 23 14.90 -12.91 3.87
N PRO A 24 15.67 -13.53 2.98
CA PRO A 24 16.41 -12.81 1.93
C PRO A 24 15.51 -12.08 0.93
N ASN A 25 14.24 -12.45 0.84
CA ASN A 25 13.26 -11.89 -0.09
C ASN A 25 12.36 -10.81 0.54
N ILE A 26 12.57 -10.46 1.81
CA ILE A 26 11.80 -9.43 2.51
C ILE A 26 12.69 -8.22 2.74
N ALA A 27 12.21 -7.04 2.34
CA ALA A 27 12.90 -5.78 2.58
C ALA A 27 12.95 -5.49 4.09
N GLN A 28 14.14 -5.28 4.62
CA GLN A 28 14.35 -4.83 5.99
C GLN A 28 13.86 -3.39 6.14
N THR A 29 12.95 -3.13 7.08
CA THR A 29 12.40 -1.80 7.30
C THR A 29 13.30 -0.97 8.21
N GLU A 30 12.84 -0.54 9.36
CA GLU A 30 13.55 0.36 10.26
C GLU A 30 14.52 -0.40 11.18
N TYR A 31 15.64 0.24 11.54
CA TYR A 31 16.51 -0.26 12.59
C TYR A 31 15.86 -0.10 13.97
N CYS A 32 15.80 -1.17 14.72
CA CYS A 32 15.27 -1.20 16.06
C CYS A 32 16.40 -1.26 17.10
N SER A 33 16.60 -0.18 17.84
CA SER A 33 17.66 -0.08 18.87
C SER A 33 17.45 -1.03 20.06
N LEU A 34 16.20 -1.44 20.34
CA LEU A 34 15.91 -2.38 21.41
C LEU A 34 16.40 -3.80 21.11
N THR A 35 16.48 -4.13 19.85
CA THR A 35 16.83 -5.47 19.39
C THR A 35 18.15 -5.50 18.63
N ASP A 36 18.79 -4.32 18.48
CA ASP A 36 20.06 -4.10 17.77
C ASP A 36 20.07 -4.70 16.36
N ALA A 37 18.94 -4.55 15.61
CA ALA A 37 18.85 -5.01 14.24
C ALA A 37 17.68 -4.37 13.49
N TYR A 38 17.70 -4.52 12.15
CA TYR A 38 16.59 -4.11 11.30
C TYR A 38 15.37 -5.03 11.46
N ILE A 39 14.17 -4.43 11.43
CA ILE A 39 12.90 -5.18 11.40
C ILE A 39 12.79 -5.85 10.03
N CYS A 40 12.66 -7.18 10.02
CA CYS A 40 12.57 -7.99 8.79
C CYS A 40 11.61 -9.17 8.98
N GLY A 41 10.62 -9.29 8.09
CA GLY A 41 9.60 -10.35 8.19
C GLY A 41 8.56 -10.14 9.29
N GLU A 42 8.64 -9.02 9.99
CA GLU A 42 7.67 -8.59 10.99
C GLU A 42 6.99 -7.30 10.53
N VAL A 43 5.73 -7.11 10.95
CA VAL A 43 5.01 -5.87 10.65
C VAL A 43 5.71 -4.67 11.32
N HIS A 44 5.93 -3.61 10.53
CA HIS A 44 6.60 -2.41 11.01
C HIS A 44 5.73 -1.59 11.98
N ASP A 45 4.40 -1.61 11.80
CA ASP A 45 3.46 -0.86 12.64
C ASP A 45 3.40 -1.45 14.05
N GLU A 46 3.71 -0.64 15.06
CA GLU A 46 3.83 -1.07 16.46
C GLU A 46 2.50 -1.56 17.05
N LYS A 47 1.37 -0.99 16.59
CA LYS A 47 0.04 -1.41 17.05
C LYS A 47 -0.35 -2.75 16.44
N ALA A 48 -0.13 -2.91 15.15
CA ALA A 48 -0.35 -4.20 14.47
C ALA A 48 0.55 -5.29 15.07
N PHE A 49 1.81 -4.97 15.39
CA PHE A 49 2.71 -5.88 16.07
C PHE A 49 2.17 -6.31 17.44
N ALA A 50 1.71 -5.37 18.25
CA ALA A 50 1.11 -5.65 19.56
C ALA A 50 -0.19 -6.47 19.49
N MET A 51 -0.88 -6.44 18.33
CA MET A 51 -2.06 -7.26 18.02
C MET A 51 -1.73 -8.64 17.47
N GLY A 52 -0.47 -9.06 17.48
CA GLY A 52 -0.02 -10.35 16.96
C GLY A 52 0.44 -10.32 15.50
N GLY A 53 0.68 -9.14 14.92
CA GLY A 53 1.23 -8.97 13.59
C GLY A 53 0.19 -8.92 12.46
N VAL A 54 -1.07 -9.22 12.73
CA VAL A 54 -2.17 -9.23 11.76
C VAL A 54 -3.25 -8.24 12.19
N ALA A 55 -3.43 -7.18 11.40
CA ALA A 55 -4.43 -6.16 11.69
C ALA A 55 -4.99 -5.57 10.38
N GLY A 56 -6.19 -5.01 10.44
CA GLY A 56 -6.86 -4.45 9.25
C GLY A 56 -6.17 -3.21 8.65
N HIS A 57 -5.23 -2.59 9.36
CA HIS A 57 -4.56 -1.36 8.94
C HIS A 57 -3.08 -1.55 8.55
N ALA A 58 -2.46 -2.67 8.90
CA ALA A 58 -1.06 -2.97 8.58
C ALA A 58 -0.76 -4.47 8.72
N GLY A 59 0.36 -4.94 8.16
CA GLY A 59 0.83 -6.32 8.30
C GLY A 59 0.81 -7.14 7.02
N LEU A 60 0.46 -6.55 5.88
CA LEU A 60 0.55 -7.23 4.59
C LEU A 60 1.97 -7.14 4.03
N PHE A 61 2.45 -8.28 3.52
CA PHE A 61 3.65 -8.41 2.71
C PHE A 61 3.24 -8.88 1.32
N SER A 62 3.81 -8.28 0.28
CA SER A 62 3.44 -8.58 -1.10
C SER A 62 4.57 -8.29 -2.07
N THR A 63 4.40 -8.71 -3.32
CA THR A 63 5.26 -8.39 -4.45
C THR A 63 4.60 -7.37 -5.37
N ALA A 64 5.38 -6.73 -6.24
CA ALA A 64 4.80 -5.87 -7.28
C ALA A 64 3.87 -6.67 -8.20
N ASP A 65 4.23 -7.90 -8.55
CA ASP A 65 3.43 -8.77 -9.41
C ASP A 65 2.09 -9.14 -8.77
N ASP A 66 2.10 -9.54 -7.49
CA ASP A 66 0.86 -9.84 -6.76
C ASP A 66 -0.03 -8.59 -6.62
N LEU A 67 0.57 -7.42 -6.39
CA LEU A 67 -0.17 -6.16 -6.34
C LEU A 67 -0.72 -5.74 -7.71
N CYS A 68 -0.05 -6.09 -8.82
CA CYS A 68 -0.60 -5.91 -10.16
C CYS A 68 -1.85 -6.77 -10.37
N LEU A 69 -1.84 -8.04 -9.92
CA LEU A 69 -3.02 -8.91 -9.96
C LEU A 69 -4.15 -8.36 -9.09
N TYR A 70 -3.82 -7.88 -7.88
CA TYR A 70 -4.77 -7.22 -7.00
C TYR A 70 -5.39 -5.97 -7.66
N ALA A 71 -4.57 -5.09 -8.22
CA ALA A 71 -5.03 -3.89 -8.92
C ALA A 71 -5.94 -4.23 -10.12
N LYS A 72 -5.55 -5.25 -10.92
CA LYS A 72 -6.35 -5.74 -12.03
C LYS A 72 -7.73 -6.22 -11.61
N SER A 73 -7.84 -6.93 -10.49
CA SER A 73 -9.12 -7.40 -9.96
C SER A 73 -10.04 -6.25 -9.52
N TRP A 74 -9.49 -5.10 -9.13
CA TRP A 74 -10.24 -3.89 -8.82
C TRP A 74 -10.69 -3.15 -10.08
N LEU A 75 -9.83 -3.01 -11.09
CA LEU A 75 -10.13 -2.28 -12.32
C LEU A 75 -11.08 -3.06 -13.24
N HIS A 76 -10.83 -4.35 -13.46
CA HIS A 76 -11.56 -5.16 -14.43
C HIS A 76 -12.55 -6.13 -13.81
N ALA A 77 -12.48 -6.35 -12.48
CA ALA A 77 -13.33 -7.33 -11.79
C ALA A 77 -13.22 -8.79 -12.30
N ASP A 78 -12.06 -9.16 -12.84
CA ASP A 78 -11.81 -10.48 -13.39
C ASP A 78 -10.44 -11.04 -12.95
N PRO A 79 -10.41 -12.09 -12.09
CA PRO A 79 -11.51 -12.55 -11.26
C PRO A 79 -11.87 -11.52 -10.17
N PRO A 80 -13.15 -11.41 -9.78
CA PRO A 80 -13.55 -10.47 -8.74
C PRO A 80 -13.07 -10.96 -7.37
N LEU A 81 -12.28 -10.16 -6.66
CA LEU A 81 -11.92 -10.43 -5.25
C LEU A 81 -13.12 -10.22 -4.31
N LEU A 82 -13.99 -9.28 -4.67
CA LEU A 82 -15.17 -8.91 -3.91
C LEU A 82 -16.40 -8.84 -4.82
N ALA A 83 -17.57 -9.13 -4.28
CA ALA A 83 -18.82 -8.87 -4.97
C ALA A 83 -18.95 -7.39 -5.38
N LYS A 84 -19.55 -7.10 -6.53
CA LYS A 84 -19.66 -5.75 -7.09
C LYS A 84 -20.16 -4.72 -6.06
N HIS A 85 -21.20 -5.07 -5.30
CA HIS A 85 -21.74 -4.20 -4.25
C HIS A 85 -20.66 -3.73 -3.26
N TRP A 86 -19.82 -4.64 -2.76
CA TRP A 86 -18.75 -4.28 -1.81
C TRP A 86 -17.65 -3.44 -2.43
N ARG A 87 -17.31 -3.68 -3.70
CA ARG A 87 -16.36 -2.83 -4.43
C ARG A 87 -16.89 -1.42 -4.60
N ASP A 88 -18.15 -1.28 -5.02
CA ASP A 88 -18.81 0.03 -5.16
C ASP A 88 -18.86 0.77 -3.82
N GLN A 89 -19.14 0.07 -2.72
CA GLN A 89 -19.10 0.67 -1.37
C GLN A 89 -17.68 1.05 -0.96
N ALA A 90 -16.68 0.24 -1.27
CA ALA A 90 -15.31 0.51 -0.86
C ALA A 90 -14.74 1.79 -1.49
N VAL A 91 -15.16 2.16 -2.70
CA VAL A 91 -14.71 3.38 -3.38
C VAL A 91 -15.69 4.55 -3.27
N ARG A 92 -16.75 4.41 -2.48
CA ARG A 92 -17.67 5.50 -2.15
C ARG A 92 -17.10 6.34 -1.01
N ASN A 93 -17.31 7.67 -1.07
CA ASN A 93 -16.89 8.54 0.03
C ASN A 93 -17.84 8.40 1.24
N HIS A 94 -17.32 7.81 2.32
CA HIS A 94 -18.04 7.64 3.59
C HIS A 94 -17.72 8.73 4.61
N THR A 95 -16.78 9.62 4.33
CA THR A 95 -16.31 10.66 5.25
C THR A 95 -16.63 12.09 4.80
N ALA A 96 -17.47 12.25 3.77
CA ALA A 96 -17.84 13.55 3.24
C ALA A 96 -18.46 14.48 4.31
N HIS A 97 -19.21 13.94 5.26
CA HIS A 97 -19.81 14.67 6.38
C HIS A 97 -18.77 15.31 7.32
N ALA A 98 -17.53 14.82 7.30
CA ALA A 98 -16.40 15.34 8.05
C ALA A 98 -15.35 16.02 7.14
N ASN A 99 -15.73 16.48 5.96
CA ASN A 99 -14.85 17.02 4.92
C ASN A 99 -13.70 16.08 4.53
N GLY A 100 -13.91 14.77 4.69
CA GLY A 100 -12.96 13.72 4.33
C GLY A 100 -13.22 13.16 2.94
N SER A 101 -12.25 12.41 2.44
CA SER A 101 -12.28 11.76 1.13
C SER A 101 -11.82 10.31 1.27
N ARG A 102 -12.58 9.50 2.03
CA ARG A 102 -12.24 8.11 2.34
C ARG A 102 -13.37 7.14 2.00
N GLY A 103 -12.98 6.06 1.32
CA GLY A 103 -13.77 4.85 1.21
C GLY A 103 -13.37 3.81 2.25
N TYR A 104 -13.75 2.54 2.05
CA TYR A 104 -13.30 1.45 2.91
C TYR A 104 -11.89 1.01 2.49
N GLY A 105 -10.89 1.41 3.29
CA GLY A 105 -9.48 1.13 3.01
C GLY A 105 -8.86 1.99 1.90
N TRP A 106 -9.60 2.88 1.25
CA TRP A 106 -9.13 3.71 0.15
C TRP A 106 -9.15 5.20 0.47
N GLU A 107 -8.13 5.90 0.06
CA GLU A 107 -8.10 7.34 -0.15
C GLU A 107 -8.65 7.64 -1.54
N LEU A 108 -9.60 8.59 -1.64
CA LEU A 108 -10.29 8.91 -2.88
C LEU A 108 -9.76 10.23 -3.45
N ASN A 109 -9.48 10.27 -4.75
CA ASN A 109 -9.01 11.48 -5.44
C ASN A 109 -10.18 12.45 -5.70
N GLN A 110 -10.81 12.92 -4.63
CA GLN A 110 -11.86 13.94 -4.73
C GLN A 110 -11.24 15.32 -4.56
N THR A 111 -11.66 16.23 -5.42
CA THR A 111 -11.10 17.55 -5.68
C THR A 111 -10.69 18.37 -4.44
N GLY A 112 -9.52 19.01 -4.50
CA GLY A 112 -9.08 20.12 -3.66
C GLY A 112 -7.94 19.82 -2.68
N THR A 113 -7.51 18.58 -2.52
CA THR A 113 -6.33 18.24 -1.73
C THR A 113 -5.23 17.67 -2.62
N LEU A 114 -4.01 18.12 -2.41
CA LEU A 114 -2.84 17.52 -3.05
C LEU A 114 -2.60 16.13 -2.46
N LEU A 115 -3.09 15.12 -3.15
CA LEU A 115 -2.91 13.73 -2.75
C LEU A 115 -1.59 13.17 -3.26
N SER A 116 -1.21 12.03 -2.73
CA SER A 116 0.01 11.33 -3.14
C SER A 116 -0.02 10.83 -4.59
N CYS A 117 -1.18 10.80 -5.24
CA CYS A 117 -1.33 10.47 -6.66
C CYS A 117 -0.97 11.60 -7.63
N GLY A 118 -0.67 12.81 -7.13
CA GLY A 118 -0.43 13.98 -7.98
C GLY A 118 -1.72 14.61 -8.52
N GLN A 119 -1.61 15.32 -9.64
CA GLN A 119 -2.69 16.14 -10.21
C GLN A 119 -3.34 15.53 -11.46
N HIS A 120 -2.70 14.54 -12.08
CA HIS A 120 -3.12 14.04 -13.39
C HIS A 120 -3.99 12.78 -13.33
N PHE A 121 -4.14 12.16 -12.19
CA PHE A 121 -5.10 11.07 -12.01
C PHE A 121 -6.54 11.59 -12.10
N HIS A 122 -7.43 10.77 -12.68
CA HIS A 122 -8.85 11.13 -12.77
C HIS A 122 -9.49 11.29 -11.37
N SER A 123 -10.51 12.13 -11.26
CA SER A 123 -11.20 12.41 -9.98
C SER A 123 -11.88 11.20 -9.34
N THR A 124 -12.13 10.15 -10.10
CA THR A 124 -12.66 8.87 -9.59
C THR A 124 -11.59 7.90 -9.13
N SER A 125 -10.30 8.28 -9.24
CA SER A 125 -9.18 7.43 -8.82
C SER A 125 -9.17 7.25 -7.32
N TYR A 126 -8.61 6.13 -6.89
CA TYR A 126 -8.49 5.77 -5.50
C TYR A 126 -7.18 5.02 -5.26
N GLY A 127 -6.66 5.10 -4.06
CA GLY A 127 -5.40 4.50 -3.72
C GLY A 127 -5.10 4.57 -2.23
N HIS A 128 -3.90 4.22 -1.84
CA HIS A 128 -3.40 4.39 -0.49
C HIS A 128 -1.88 4.43 -0.45
N THR A 129 -1.33 5.00 0.61
CA THR A 129 0.10 5.01 0.89
C THR A 129 0.41 4.16 2.10
N GLY A 130 1.56 3.47 2.09
CA GLY A 130 2.11 2.81 3.27
C GLY A 130 3.13 3.69 3.98
N PHE A 131 3.17 3.61 5.30
CA PHE A 131 4.12 4.34 6.13
C PHE A 131 5.57 4.00 5.78
N THR A 132 5.83 2.73 5.48
CA THR A 132 7.16 2.23 5.09
C THR A 132 7.67 2.72 3.74
N GLY A 133 6.82 3.40 2.96
CA GLY A 133 7.23 4.03 1.70
C GLY A 133 6.48 3.55 0.47
N THR A 134 5.59 2.59 0.61
CA THR A 134 4.82 2.03 -0.50
C THR A 134 3.63 2.90 -0.89
N SER A 135 3.12 2.74 -2.11
CA SER A 135 1.82 3.27 -2.53
C SER A 135 1.23 2.44 -3.66
N ILE A 136 -0.09 2.45 -3.75
CA ILE A 136 -0.88 1.93 -4.85
C ILE A 136 -1.95 2.96 -5.20
N TRP A 137 -2.08 3.31 -6.49
CA TRP A 137 -3.13 4.18 -7.00
C TRP A 137 -3.73 3.60 -8.27
N LEU A 138 -5.06 3.62 -8.34
CA LEU A 138 -5.86 3.08 -9.44
C LEU A 138 -6.67 4.19 -10.08
N ASP A 139 -6.61 4.28 -11.40
CA ASP A 139 -7.42 5.16 -12.23
C ASP A 139 -8.37 4.32 -13.09
N PRO A 140 -9.65 4.19 -12.70
CA PRO A 140 -10.57 3.33 -13.43
C PRO A 140 -10.95 3.86 -14.81
N VAL A 141 -10.78 5.16 -15.07
CA VAL A 141 -11.09 5.76 -16.37
C VAL A 141 -10.01 5.47 -17.40
N ARG A 142 -8.73 5.43 -16.97
CA ARG A 142 -7.58 5.11 -17.81
C ARG A 142 -7.19 3.64 -17.76
N GLU A 143 -7.88 2.84 -16.95
CA GLU A 143 -7.50 1.44 -16.66
C GLU A 143 -6.05 1.32 -16.19
N LEU A 144 -5.59 2.32 -15.44
CA LEU A 144 -4.22 2.46 -14.98
C LEU A 144 -4.09 2.14 -13.50
N ALA A 145 -3.12 1.32 -13.16
CA ALA A 145 -2.65 1.15 -11.78
C ALA A 145 -1.17 1.52 -11.69
N VAL A 146 -0.81 2.34 -10.71
CA VAL A 146 0.58 2.65 -10.39
C VAL A 146 0.91 2.10 -9.02
N ILE A 147 1.85 1.16 -8.98
CA ILE A 147 2.35 0.51 -7.78
C ILE A 147 3.79 0.99 -7.56
N PHE A 148 4.03 1.65 -6.45
CA PHE A 148 5.33 2.20 -6.12
C PHE A 148 5.81 1.63 -4.79
N LEU A 149 6.79 0.73 -4.86
CA LEU A 149 7.34 0.04 -3.71
C LEU A 149 8.73 0.60 -3.38
N THR A 150 8.80 1.30 -2.26
CA THR A 150 10.06 1.81 -1.70
C THR A 150 10.18 1.40 -0.24
N ASN A 151 11.38 1.51 0.30
CA ASN A 151 11.66 1.29 1.71
C ASN A 151 12.18 2.59 2.34
N ALA A 152 11.26 3.53 2.54
CA ALA A 152 11.59 4.89 2.98
C ALA A 152 12.10 4.95 4.43
N VAL A 153 11.69 3.99 5.27
CA VAL A 153 12.03 3.97 6.70
C VAL A 153 13.36 3.28 7.01
N HIS A 154 14.01 2.66 6.02
CA HIS A 154 15.25 1.91 6.22
C HIS A 154 16.37 2.76 6.82
N LEU A 155 16.49 4.00 6.37
CA LEU A 155 17.48 4.96 6.88
C LEU A 155 16.89 5.93 7.91
N GLY A 156 15.74 5.61 8.50
CA GLY A 156 15.02 6.42 9.47
C GLY A 156 13.75 7.06 8.92
N ARG A 157 12.96 7.67 9.82
CA ARG A 157 11.60 8.18 9.49
C ARG A 157 11.60 9.57 8.82
N ASN A 158 12.74 10.24 8.75
CA ASN A 158 12.85 11.56 8.11
C ASN A 158 13.19 11.42 6.63
N HIS A 159 12.18 11.36 5.77
CA HIS A 159 12.35 11.19 4.32
C HIS A 159 11.42 12.11 3.53
N GLN A 160 11.82 12.45 2.29
CA GLN A 160 11.10 13.36 1.41
C GLN A 160 10.08 12.63 0.48
N LEU A 161 9.72 11.40 0.78
CA LEU A 161 8.86 10.59 -0.09
C LEU A 161 7.47 11.19 -0.33
N ARG A 162 6.95 11.95 0.65
CA ARG A 162 5.69 12.68 0.48
C ARG A 162 5.71 13.65 -0.70
N GLN A 163 6.86 14.26 -0.97
CA GLN A 163 7.03 15.19 -2.08
C GLN A 163 7.32 14.46 -3.40
N LEU A 164 8.00 13.33 -3.33
CA LEU A 164 8.37 12.55 -4.52
C LEU A 164 7.18 11.81 -5.15
N ARG A 165 6.28 11.24 -4.34
CA ARG A 165 5.14 10.45 -4.84
C ARG A 165 4.28 11.18 -5.86
N PRO A 166 3.78 12.42 -5.60
CA PRO A 166 2.99 13.17 -6.59
C PRO A 166 3.75 13.37 -7.90
N ILE A 167 5.02 13.75 -7.83
CA ILE A 167 5.87 13.99 -9.00
C ILE A 167 6.00 12.73 -9.85
N LEU A 168 6.25 11.59 -9.22
CA LEU A 168 6.38 10.30 -9.91
C LEU A 168 5.06 9.90 -10.58
N HIS A 169 3.94 10.03 -9.89
CA HIS A 169 2.64 9.69 -10.43
C HIS A 169 2.24 10.61 -11.59
N ASP A 170 2.53 11.91 -11.50
CA ASP A 170 2.30 12.86 -12.58
C ASP A 170 3.19 12.55 -13.80
N ALA A 171 4.45 12.17 -13.58
CA ALA A 171 5.34 11.77 -14.66
C ALA A 171 4.84 10.51 -15.40
N VAL A 172 4.37 9.49 -14.66
CA VAL A 172 3.81 8.27 -15.26
C VAL A 172 2.56 8.58 -16.07
N THR A 173 1.62 9.34 -15.51
CA THR A 173 0.38 9.70 -16.22
C THR A 173 0.64 10.55 -17.46
N THR A 174 1.59 11.48 -17.39
CA THR A 174 1.99 12.31 -18.54
C THR A 174 2.63 11.47 -19.65
N ALA A 175 3.53 10.55 -19.29
CA ALA A 175 4.18 9.68 -20.27
C ALA A 175 3.19 8.80 -21.05
N LEU A 176 2.10 8.34 -20.38
CA LEU A 176 1.06 7.53 -21.01
C LEU A 176 0.07 8.33 -21.87
N GLN A 177 0.01 9.66 -21.72
CA GLN A 177 -0.83 10.52 -22.56
C GLN A 177 -0.19 10.85 -23.91
N THR A 178 1.10 10.60 -24.05
CA THR A 178 1.90 10.91 -25.25
C THR A 178 2.01 9.72 -26.22
N VAL A 179 1.40 8.59 -25.92
CA VAL A 179 1.33 7.39 -26.76
C VAL A 179 -0.08 7.23 -27.30
#